data_88d03eb18e98824a89fe78d70f1d8f9f
#
_entry.id   88d03eb18e98824a89fe78d70f1d8f9f
#
_cell.length_a   1.000
_cell.length_b   1.000
_cell.length_c   1.000
_cell.angle_alpha   90.00
_cell.angle_beta   90.00
_cell.angle_gamma   90.00
#
_symmetry.space_group_name_H-M   'P 1'
#
loop_
_entity.id
_entity.type
_entity.pdbx_description
1 polymer ?
#
loop_
_entity_poly.entity_id
_entity_poly.type
_entity_poly.pdbx_seq_one_letter_code
_entity_poly.pdbx_strand_id
1 'polypeptide(L)'
;MSILNNILPGIDTFIPLLNPAVWLYLPSMQCNFRCAYCYTNRCADPRGDSCHSHSYSLPGNLSKKSGWIFLYGGEPLSDKKLLYSLIQAIRQKTNEPVCFSTNGSLLTKDDIDFFISNNVKISLSYDGKYQKYRGPDIFSDKNTSEVIFYGIETKVIIALNTVVHNLNYKDYKFDIPNVKIIHDYNYMYPIKTLSNSKFLLTNEAGDILADEMAAHIKSILTTDNPSAEDLVYKYPPAAFIMLNQVLKLKLNGPWKFKLDVPLSEQTGCIGTDIYGNSICGKGYEMNIKNDCYLNNACAGCKFLSICEYKCPAFNFNRSHCKDTFMYKMYDRVDKLLAFM
;
A
#
# COMPACT_ATOMS: atom_id res chain seq x y z
N MET A 1 -17.45 -2.29 -1.66
CA MET A 1 -17.35 -0.82 -1.79
C MET A 1 -16.99 -0.19 -0.45
N SER A 2 -16.21 0.89 -0.48
CA SER A 2 -15.89 1.65 0.74
C SER A 2 -17.09 2.46 1.24
N ILE A 3 -17.08 2.84 2.53
CA ILE A 3 -18.10 3.78 3.05
C ILE A 3 -17.97 5.13 2.34
N LEU A 4 -16.75 5.51 2.04
CA LEU A 4 -16.46 6.77 1.36
C LEU A 4 -17.10 6.85 -0.03
N ASN A 5 -17.31 5.72 -0.71
CA ASN A 5 -17.97 5.70 -2.03
C ASN A 5 -19.44 6.17 -1.97
N ASN A 6 -20.08 6.11 -0.80
CA ASN A 6 -21.43 6.67 -0.60
C ASN A 6 -21.43 8.21 -0.51
N ILE A 7 -20.28 8.80 -0.16
CA ILE A 7 -20.10 10.27 -0.02
C ILE A 7 -19.47 10.83 -1.30
N LEU A 8 -18.54 10.08 -1.89
CA LEU A 8 -17.80 10.43 -3.10
C LEU A 8 -17.94 9.29 -4.12
N PRO A 9 -19.02 9.25 -4.88
CA PRO A 9 -19.26 8.18 -5.85
C PRO A 9 -18.11 8.02 -6.85
N GLY A 10 -17.70 6.77 -7.07
CA GLY A 10 -16.60 6.43 -7.98
C GLY A 10 -15.19 6.48 -7.38
N ILE A 11 -15.03 6.92 -6.12
CA ILE A 11 -13.69 7.04 -5.49
C ILE A 11 -12.94 5.70 -5.44
N ASP A 12 -13.65 4.59 -5.30
CA ASP A 12 -13.06 3.24 -5.24
C ASP A 12 -12.39 2.82 -6.56
N THR A 13 -12.73 3.47 -7.68
CA THR A 13 -12.11 3.21 -8.99
C THR A 13 -10.76 3.90 -9.15
N PHE A 14 -10.56 5.00 -8.44
CA PHE A 14 -9.31 5.76 -8.46
C PHE A 14 -8.33 5.33 -7.38
N ILE A 15 -8.84 4.83 -6.26
CA ILE A 15 -8.02 4.40 -5.11
C ILE A 15 -8.24 2.92 -4.84
N PRO A 16 -7.44 2.04 -5.48
CA PRO A 16 -7.59 0.59 -5.38
C PRO A 16 -7.65 0.07 -3.93
N LEU A 17 -6.88 0.68 -3.03
CA LEU A 17 -6.80 0.29 -1.61
C LEU A 17 -8.08 0.52 -0.82
N LEU A 18 -9.06 1.28 -1.34
CA LEU A 18 -10.37 1.43 -0.70
C LEU A 18 -11.27 0.22 -0.89
N ASN A 19 -11.05 -0.56 -1.94
CA ASN A 19 -11.85 -1.75 -2.26
C ASN A 19 -10.98 -2.95 -2.68
N PRO A 20 -10.07 -3.44 -1.80
CA PRO A 20 -9.28 -4.63 -2.11
C PRO A 20 -10.14 -5.88 -2.04
N ALA A 21 -10.09 -6.72 -3.09
CA ALA A 21 -10.73 -8.04 -3.11
C ALA A 21 -9.81 -9.12 -2.55
N VAL A 22 -8.54 -9.12 -2.97
CA VAL A 22 -7.55 -10.12 -2.55
C VAL A 22 -6.12 -9.59 -2.71
N TRP A 23 -5.25 -10.05 -1.82
CA TRP A 23 -3.79 -9.87 -1.90
C TRP A 23 -3.14 -11.19 -2.26
N LEU A 24 -2.42 -11.23 -3.37
CA LEU A 24 -1.66 -12.39 -3.83
C LEU A 24 -0.17 -12.07 -3.74
N TYR A 25 0.57 -12.88 -3.01
CA TYR A 25 2.00 -12.67 -2.80
C TYR A 25 2.80 -13.47 -3.82
N LEU A 26 3.71 -12.80 -4.50
CA LEU A 26 4.66 -13.44 -5.39
C LEU A 26 5.67 -14.24 -4.56
N PRO A 27 6.06 -15.44 -4.99
CA PRO A 27 6.93 -16.32 -4.22
C PRO A 27 8.35 -15.77 -4.11
N SER A 28 8.77 -15.05 -5.13
CA SER A 28 10.08 -14.43 -5.20
C SER A 28 10.00 -13.02 -4.65
N MET A 29 10.77 -12.74 -3.60
CA MET A 29 11.04 -11.38 -3.13
C MET A 29 12.23 -10.76 -3.89
N GLN A 30 12.61 -11.31 -5.06
CA GLN A 30 13.67 -10.77 -5.88
C GLN A 30 13.35 -9.35 -6.32
N CYS A 31 14.37 -8.51 -6.30
CA CYS A 31 14.28 -7.14 -6.75
C CYS A 31 15.63 -6.72 -7.31
N ASN A 32 15.62 -6.04 -8.43
CA ASN A 32 16.83 -5.48 -9.04
C ASN A 32 17.30 -4.18 -8.36
N PHE A 33 16.48 -3.56 -7.51
CA PHE A 33 16.86 -2.43 -6.67
C PHE A 33 17.25 -2.88 -5.26
N ARG A 34 17.93 -1.97 -4.52
CA ARG A 34 18.35 -2.14 -3.12
C ARG A 34 18.02 -0.89 -2.33
N CYS A 35 16.72 -0.55 -2.30
CA CYS A 35 16.23 0.64 -1.57
C CYS A 35 16.73 0.64 -0.13
N ALA A 36 17.33 1.74 0.30
CA ALA A 36 17.97 1.84 1.62
C ALA A 36 16.98 1.68 2.81
N TYR A 37 15.70 1.89 2.55
CA TYR A 37 14.59 1.76 3.50
C TYR A 37 13.69 0.53 3.20
N CYS A 38 14.08 -0.35 2.29
CA CYS A 38 13.26 -1.50 1.93
C CYS A 38 13.21 -2.53 3.05
N TYR A 39 12.01 -2.89 3.47
CA TYR A 39 11.81 -3.89 4.50
C TYR A 39 12.03 -5.32 3.98
N THR A 40 11.91 -5.55 2.67
CA THR A 40 12.10 -6.87 2.04
C THR A 40 13.56 -7.20 1.76
N ASN A 41 14.44 -6.20 1.64
CA ASN A 41 15.87 -6.40 1.33
C ASN A 41 16.65 -7.21 2.37
N ARG A 42 16.07 -7.46 3.53
CA ARG A 42 16.69 -8.26 4.59
C ARG A 42 16.05 -9.64 4.73
N CYS A 43 14.94 -9.86 4.04
CA CYS A 43 14.37 -11.18 3.86
C CYS A 43 15.12 -11.82 2.66
N ALA A 44 16.38 -12.25 2.90
CA ALA A 44 16.98 -13.20 2.00
C ALA A 44 16.02 -14.39 1.96
N ASP A 45 15.58 -14.81 0.77
CA ASP A 45 14.79 -16.04 0.68
C ASP A 45 15.59 -17.16 1.33
N PRO A 46 15.23 -17.63 2.52
CA PRO A 46 15.99 -18.68 3.20
C PRO A 46 15.94 -20.00 2.42
N ARG A 47 15.09 -20.07 1.40
CA ARG A 47 14.90 -21.26 0.59
C ARG A 47 15.83 -21.33 -0.62
N GLY A 48 16.57 -20.24 -0.96
CA GLY A 48 17.66 -20.27 -1.93
C GLY A 48 17.37 -20.86 -3.31
N ASP A 49 16.24 -21.50 -3.45
CA ASP A 49 15.84 -22.21 -4.63
C ASP A 49 14.80 -21.43 -5.41
N SER A 50 15.14 -21.13 -6.63
CA SER A 50 14.21 -20.75 -7.67
C SER A 50 13.06 -21.78 -7.71
N CYS A 51 11.94 -21.46 -7.02
CA CYS A 51 10.73 -22.26 -7.10
C CYS A 51 10.15 -22.17 -8.52
N HIS A 52 10.69 -22.99 -9.42
CA HIS A 52 10.28 -23.05 -10.82
C HIS A 52 9.12 -24.01 -11.08
N SER A 53 8.38 -24.44 -10.07
CA SER A 53 7.15 -25.20 -10.32
C SER A 53 6.01 -24.23 -10.60
N HIS A 54 5.61 -24.15 -11.85
CA HIS A 54 4.59 -23.22 -12.37
C HIS A 54 3.13 -23.63 -12.10
N SER A 55 2.85 -24.35 -11.04
CA SER A 55 1.46 -24.66 -10.67
C SER A 55 0.95 -23.61 -9.68
N TYR A 56 0.13 -22.67 -10.16
CA TYR A 56 -0.49 -21.67 -9.30
C TYR A 56 -1.76 -22.24 -8.67
N SER A 57 -1.92 -22.05 -7.37
CA SER A 57 -3.17 -22.30 -6.67
C SER A 57 -3.85 -20.98 -6.35
N LEU A 58 -4.57 -20.44 -7.32
CA LEU A 58 -5.39 -19.25 -7.06
C LEU A 58 -6.53 -19.58 -6.11
N PRO A 59 -6.96 -18.64 -5.22
CA PRO A 59 -8.09 -18.85 -4.34
C PRO A 59 -9.31 -19.36 -5.11
N GLY A 60 -9.93 -20.46 -4.65
CA GLY A 60 -11.06 -21.07 -5.34
C GLY A 60 -12.29 -20.17 -5.45
N ASN A 61 -12.39 -19.15 -4.57
CA ASN A 61 -13.47 -18.17 -4.56
C ASN A 61 -13.13 -16.85 -5.26
N LEU A 62 -12.02 -16.79 -6.00
CA LEU A 62 -11.56 -15.54 -6.67
C LEU A 62 -12.65 -14.96 -7.59
N SER A 63 -13.38 -15.81 -8.32
CA SER A 63 -14.49 -15.41 -9.18
C SER A 63 -15.71 -14.80 -8.46
N LYS A 64 -15.79 -14.99 -7.13
CA LYS A 64 -16.83 -14.41 -6.27
C LYS A 64 -16.40 -13.15 -5.55
N LYS A 65 -15.14 -12.74 -5.73
CA LYS A 65 -14.60 -11.52 -5.14
C LYS A 65 -14.81 -10.36 -6.09
N SER A 66 -15.31 -9.24 -5.56
CA SER A 66 -15.40 -7.97 -6.29
C SER A 66 -14.43 -6.97 -5.71
N GLY A 67 -13.72 -6.26 -6.58
CA GLY A 67 -12.71 -5.27 -6.22
C GLY A 67 -11.32 -5.62 -6.74
N TRP A 68 -10.34 -4.86 -6.31
CA TRP A 68 -8.98 -4.93 -6.84
C TRP A 68 -8.19 -6.15 -6.35
N ILE A 69 -7.50 -6.80 -7.27
CA ILE A 69 -6.58 -7.91 -7.00
C ILE A 69 -5.18 -7.32 -6.94
N PHE A 70 -4.54 -7.38 -5.77
CA PHE A 70 -3.19 -6.89 -5.58
C PHE A 70 -2.16 -8.01 -5.72
N LEU A 71 -1.16 -7.80 -6.58
CA LEU A 71 0.04 -8.63 -6.60
C LEU A 71 1.13 -7.92 -5.79
N TYR A 72 1.75 -8.64 -4.87
CA TYR A 72 2.71 -8.09 -3.94
C TYR A 72 3.99 -8.94 -3.87
N GLY A 73 5.16 -8.31 -3.87
CA GLY A 73 6.44 -9.01 -3.85
C GLY A 73 7.62 -8.05 -3.81
N GLY A 74 8.79 -8.50 -4.28
CA GLY A 74 9.96 -7.65 -4.51
C GLY A 74 9.74 -6.70 -5.69
N GLU A 75 10.36 -6.99 -6.85
CA GLU A 75 10.02 -6.34 -8.12
C GLU A 75 9.29 -7.35 -9.01
N PRO A 76 7.99 -7.18 -9.27
CA PRO A 76 7.21 -8.13 -10.05
C PRO A 76 7.77 -8.40 -11.46
N LEU A 77 8.34 -7.39 -12.08
CA LEU A 77 8.95 -7.51 -13.42
C LEU A 77 10.31 -8.23 -13.44
N SER A 78 10.86 -8.58 -12.28
CA SER A 78 12.07 -9.42 -12.22
C SER A 78 11.85 -10.84 -12.74
N ASP A 79 10.60 -11.33 -12.71
CA ASP A 79 10.16 -12.57 -13.34
C ASP A 79 8.91 -12.35 -14.17
N LYS A 80 9.07 -11.76 -15.35
CA LYS A 80 7.96 -11.46 -16.26
C LYS A 80 7.17 -12.70 -16.67
N LYS A 81 7.85 -13.85 -16.84
CA LYS A 81 7.20 -15.10 -17.24
C LYS A 81 6.20 -15.55 -16.17
N LEU A 82 6.60 -15.52 -14.92
CA LEU A 82 5.73 -15.83 -13.78
C LEU A 82 4.58 -14.81 -13.69
N LEU A 83 4.91 -13.52 -13.75
CA LEU A 83 3.91 -12.44 -13.65
C LEU A 83 2.84 -12.57 -14.72
N TYR A 84 3.22 -12.79 -15.98
CA TYR A 84 2.27 -12.89 -17.09
C TYR A 84 1.39 -14.14 -16.97
N SER A 85 1.99 -15.28 -16.66
CA SER A 85 1.25 -16.53 -16.46
C SER A 85 0.22 -16.39 -15.34
N LEU A 86 0.59 -15.70 -14.24
CA LEU A 86 -0.31 -15.45 -13.11
C LEU A 86 -1.46 -14.51 -13.52
N ILE A 87 -1.17 -13.42 -14.23
CA ILE A 87 -2.20 -12.50 -14.73
C ILE A 87 -3.18 -13.23 -15.66
N GLN A 88 -2.69 -14.05 -16.58
CA GLN A 88 -3.53 -14.85 -17.47
C GLN A 88 -4.41 -15.85 -16.70
N ALA A 89 -3.85 -16.53 -15.69
CA ALA A 89 -4.60 -17.44 -14.84
C ALA A 89 -5.70 -16.70 -14.02
N ILE A 90 -5.44 -15.47 -13.59
CA ILE A 90 -6.45 -14.61 -12.96
C ILE A 90 -7.55 -14.27 -13.97
N ARG A 91 -7.20 -13.88 -15.18
CA ARG A 91 -8.16 -13.53 -16.25
C ARG A 91 -9.11 -14.67 -16.60
N GLN A 92 -8.65 -15.93 -16.50
CA GLN A 92 -9.54 -17.11 -16.67
C GLN A 92 -10.63 -17.22 -15.58
N LYS A 93 -10.45 -16.56 -14.43
CA LYS A 93 -11.38 -16.64 -13.29
C LYS A 93 -12.22 -15.39 -13.08
N THR A 94 -11.73 -14.22 -13.46
CA THR A 94 -12.39 -12.94 -13.19
C THR A 94 -11.87 -11.82 -14.08
N ASN A 95 -12.70 -10.81 -14.32
CA ASN A 95 -12.34 -9.56 -15.00
C ASN A 95 -12.00 -8.42 -14.05
N GLU A 96 -11.99 -8.67 -12.75
CA GLU A 96 -11.62 -7.65 -11.75
C GLU A 96 -10.23 -7.10 -12.01
N PRO A 97 -9.98 -5.80 -11.80
CA PRO A 97 -8.69 -5.20 -12.11
C PRO A 97 -7.57 -5.77 -11.23
N VAL A 98 -6.41 -6.00 -11.84
CA VAL A 98 -5.18 -6.39 -11.15
C VAL A 98 -4.32 -5.15 -10.95
N CYS A 99 -3.72 -5.00 -9.78
CA CYS A 99 -2.81 -3.91 -9.46
C CYS A 99 -1.54 -4.41 -8.79
N PHE A 100 -0.41 -3.80 -9.12
CA PHE A 100 0.86 -3.99 -8.42
C PHE A 100 1.74 -2.73 -8.50
N SER A 101 2.75 -2.68 -7.61
CA SER A 101 3.76 -1.62 -7.66
C SER A 101 5.02 -2.13 -8.32
N THR A 102 5.68 -1.28 -9.12
CA THR A 102 6.96 -1.56 -9.76
C THR A 102 7.92 -0.38 -9.60
N ASN A 103 9.22 -0.65 -9.60
CA ASN A 103 10.23 0.40 -9.69
C ASN A 103 10.40 0.98 -11.11
N GLY A 104 9.74 0.40 -12.09
CA GLY A 104 9.67 0.86 -13.48
C GLY A 104 10.89 0.60 -14.36
N SER A 105 12.03 0.22 -13.78
CA SER A 105 13.29 0.09 -14.54
C SER A 105 13.33 -1.08 -15.52
N LEU A 106 12.42 -2.03 -15.39
CA LEU A 106 12.31 -3.21 -16.27
C LEU A 106 11.10 -3.15 -17.21
N LEU A 107 10.32 -2.05 -17.15
CA LEU A 107 9.17 -1.86 -18.03
C LEU A 107 9.60 -1.72 -19.49
N THR A 108 8.81 -2.34 -20.36
CA THR A 108 8.89 -2.18 -21.82
C THR A 108 7.54 -1.77 -22.37
N LYS A 109 7.49 -1.32 -23.61
CA LYS A 109 6.23 -0.99 -24.27
C LYS A 109 5.31 -2.21 -24.40
N ASP A 110 5.90 -3.38 -24.72
CA ASP A 110 5.14 -4.63 -24.82
C ASP A 110 4.50 -5.03 -23.46
N ASP A 111 5.17 -4.73 -22.34
CA ASP A 111 4.57 -4.91 -21.01
C ASP A 111 3.32 -4.04 -20.84
N ILE A 112 3.39 -2.78 -21.24
CA ILE A 112 2.25 -1.85 -21.17
C ILE A 112 1.09 -2.34 -22.04
N ASP A 113 1.36 -2.77 -23.27
CA ASP A 113 0.35 -3.31 -24.17
C ASP A 113 -0.30 -4.59 -23.62
N PHE A 114 0.50 -5.47 -23.01
CA PHE A 114 0.00 -6.64 -22.30
C PHE A 114 -0.89 -6.25 -21.11
N PHE A 115 -0.51 -5.23 -20.35
CA PHE A 115 -1.30 -4.76 -19.19
C PHE A 115 -2.61 -4.12 -19.62
N ILE A 116 -2.63 -3.36 -20.72
CA ILE A 116 -3.89 -2.85 -21.31
C ILE A 116 -4.84 -4.01 -21.59
N SER A 117 -4.34 -5.00 -22.32
CA SER A 117 -5.14 -6.15 -22.79
C SER A 117 -5.66 -7.02 -21.64
N ASN A 118 -5.03 -6.96 -20.48
CA ASN A 118 -5.35 -7.79 -19.32
C ASN A 118 -5.93 -7.03 -18.12
N ASN A 119 -6.43 -5.80 -18.32
CA ASN A 119 -6.99 -4.95 -17.25
C ASN A 119 -6.07 -4.87 -16.02
N VAL A 120 -4.78 -4.58 -16.26
CA VAL A 120 -3.78 -4.41 -15.22
C VAL A 120 -3.50 -2.93 -15.05
N LYS A 121 -3.39 -2.48 -13.82
CA LYS A 121 -2.96 -1.14 -13.43
C LYS A 121 -1.72 -1.23 -12.57
N ILE A 122 -0.83 -0.27 -12.71
CA ILE A 122 0.40 -0.25 -11.92
C ILE A 122 0.57 1.08 -11.20
N SER A 123 1.19 1.00 -10.03
CA SER A 123 1.70 2.15 -9.30
C SER A 123 3.22 2.19 -9.47
N LEU A 124 3.73 3.30 -9.97
CA LEU A 124 5.16 3.47 -10.20
C LEU A 124 5.85 3.97 -8.92
N SER A 125 6.83 3.22 -8.45
CA SER A 125 7.59 3.59 -7.25
C SER A 125 8.66 4.63 -7.59
N TYR A 126 8.46 5.90 -7.17
CA TYR A 126 9.37 7.00 -7.47
C TYR A 126 9.40 8.04 -6.34
N ASP A 127 10.59 8.44 -5.91
CA ASP A 127 10.80 9.34 -4.77
C ASP A 127 11.28 10.74 -5.16
N GLY A 128 11.13 11.14 -6.42
CA GLY A 128 11.58 12.45 -6.90
C GLY A 128 13.08 12.65 -6.66
N LYS A 129 13.50 13.80 -6.14
CA LYS A 129 14.91 14.12 -5.85
C LYS A 129 15.56 13.17 -4.82
N TYR A 130 14.78 12.39 -4.11
CA TYR A 130 15.25 11.37 -3.16
C TYR A 130 15.40 9.97 -3.75
N GLN A 131 15.19 9.83 -5.07
CA GLN A 131 15.29 8.56 -5.80
C GLN A 131 16.62 7.82 -5.55
N LYS A 132 17.70 8.53 -5.28
CA LYS A 132 19.01 7.94 -4.91
C LYS A 132 18.97 6.97 -3.71
N TYR A 133 17.97 7.05 -2.85
CA TYR A 133 17.78 6.10 -1.73
C TYR A 133 17.01 4.86 -2.15
N ARG A 134 16.33 4.89 -3.28
CA ARG A 134 15.63 3.76 -3.88
C ARG A 134 16.52 3.04 -4.90
N GLY A 135 17.10 3.78 -5.84
CA GLY A 135 17.89 3.24 -6.93
C GLY A 135 18.19 4.31 -7.98
N PRO A 136 18.52 3.91 -9.21
CA PRO A 136 18.69 4.85 -10.33
C PRO A 136 17.45 5.71 -10.57
N ASP A 137 17.65 6.91 -11.10
CA ASP A 137 16.57 7.75 -11.54
C ASP A 137 16.04 7.27 -12.90
N ILE A 138 14.86 6.68 -12.88
CA ILE A 138 14.21 6.09 -14.07
C ILE A 138 13.79 7.13 -15.10
N PHE A 139 13.67 8.40 -14.73
CA PHE A 139 13.38 9.49 -15.68
C PHE A 139 14.64 10.08 -16.32
N SER A 140 15.83 9.74 -15.81
CA SER A 140 17.10 10.17 -16.42
C SER A 140 17.48 9.33 -17.65
N ASP A 141 16.96 8.12 -17.79
CA ASP A 141 17.11 7.31 -18.99
C ASP A 141 15.97 7.57 -19.97
N LYS A 142 16.30 7.99 -21.19
CA LYS A 142 15.33 8.38 -22.21
C LYS A 142 14.37 7.25 -22.58
N ASN A 143 14.90 6.04 -22.78
CA ASN A 143 14.07 4.92 -23.22
C ASN A 143 13.08 4.51 -22.12
N THR A 144 13.56 4.43 -20.88
CA THR A 144 12.70 4.11 -19.71
C THR A 144 11.63 5.19 -19.51
N SER A 145 11.99 6.48 -19.61
CA SER A 145 11.03 7.57 -19.44
C SER A 145 9.96 7.58 -20.53
N GLU A 146 10.30 7.31 -21.78
CA GLU A 146 9.34 7.20 -22.89
C GLU A 146 8.31 6.07 -22.64
N VAL A 147 8.76 4.92 -22.13
CA VAL A 147 7.87 3.81 -21.75
C VAL A 147 6.96 4.21 -20.59
N ILE A 148 7.49 4.90 -19.59
CA ILE A 148 6.71 5.39 -18.44
C ILE A 148 5.63 6.37 -18.92
N PHE A 149 5.96 7.36 -19.75
CA PHE A 149 4.99 8.29 -20.27
C PHE A 149 3.91 7.59 -21.10
N TYR A 150 4.27 6.63 -21.94
CA TYR A 150 3.30 5.80 -22.65
C TYR A 150 2.35 5.07 -21.69
N GLY A 151 2.89 4.51 -20.60
CA GLY A 151 2.09 3.86 -19.57
C GLY A 151 1.13 4.82 -18.83
N ILE A 152 1.53 6.07 -18.62
CA ILE A 152 0.68 7.12 -18.02
C ILE A 152 -0.43 7.53 -19.00
N GLU A 153 -0.09 7.82 -20.25
CA GLU A 153 -1.04 8.22 -21.29
C GLU A 153 -2.12 7.16 -21.53
N THR A 154 -1.73 5.89 -21.53
CA THR A 154 -2.65 4.74 -21.66
C THR A 154 -3.40 4.39 -20.38
N LYS A 155 -3.15 5.12 -19.27
CA LYS A 155 -3.76 4.87 -17.96
C LYS A 155 -3.47 3.47 -17.41
N VAL A 156 -2.35 2.88 -17.79
CA VAL A 156 -1.79 1.69 -17.14
C VAL A 156 -1.06 2.09 -15.86
N ILE A 157 -0.21 3.12 -15.94
CA ILE A 157 0.39 3.73 -14.76
C ILE A 157 -0.61 4.75 -14.20
N ILE A 158 -1.21 4.43 -13.06
CA ILE A 158 -2.29 5.23 -12.46
C ILE A 158 -1.81 6.11 -11.30
N ALA A 159 -0.68 5.77 -10.68
CA ALA A 159 -0.16 6.52 -9.54
C ALA A 159 1.37 6.48 -9.48
N LEU A 160 1.95 7.52 -8.89
CA LEU A 160 3.31 7.54 -8.38
C LEU A 160 3.28 7.23 -6.88
N ASN A 161 4.08 6.26 -6.48
CA ASN A 161 4.17 5.83 -5.10
C ASN A 161 5.50 6.28 -4.48
N THR A 162 5.44 7.22 -3.55
CA THR A 162 6.59 7.81 -2.89
C THR A 162 6.67 7.36 -1.43
N VAL A 163 7.86 6.98 -0.98
CA VAL A 163 8.09 6.69 0.44
C VAL A 163 8.45 7.98 1.19
N VAL A 164 7.58 8.37 2.13
CA VAL A 164 7.82 9.49 3.03
C VAL A 164 8.57 9.02 4.27
N HIS A 165 9.73 9.59 4.50
CA HIS A 165 10.65 9.20 5.57
C HIS A 165 11.29 10.44 6.23
N ASN A 166 12.04 10.23 7.30
CA ASN A 166 12.62 11.33 8.07
C ASN A 166 13.56 12.26 7.29
N LEU A 167 14.14 11.80 6.19
CA LEU A 167 15.04 12.63 5.39
C LEU A 167 14.33 13.44 4.31
N ASN A 168 13.03 13.19 4.04
CA ASN A 168 12.30 13.90 3.00
C ASN A 168 10.96 14.48 3.43
N TYR A 169 10.50 14.29 4.66
CA TYR A 169 9.15 14.66 5.11
C TYR A 169 8.79 16.15 4.94
N LYS A 170 9.77 17.03 4.80
CA LYS A 170 9.55 18.48 4.58
C LYS A 170 9.30 18.82 3.10
N ASP A 171 9.78 18.00 2.17
CA ASP A 171 9.81 18.32 0.76
C ASP A 171 9.71 17.09 -0.17
N TYR A 172 8.91 16.09 0.26
CA TYR A 172 8.68 14.85 -0.48
C TYR A 172 7.74 15.02 -1.69
N LYS A 173 7.01 16.13 -1.75
CA LYS A 173 6.11 16.45 -2.85
C LYS A 173 6.89 16.93 -4.06
N PHE A 174 6.50 16.47 -5.21
CA PHE A 174 7.06 16.91 -6.49
C PHE A 174 6.01 16.74 -7.58
N ASP A 175 6.16 17.49 -8.66
CA ASP A 175 5.36 17.36 -9.85
C ASP A 175 6.22 16.87 -11.02
N ILE A 176 5.64 16.07 -11.89
CA ILE A 176 6.23 15.79 -13.20
C ILE A 176 5.60 16.75 -14.19
N PRO A 177 6.38 17.60 -14.83
CA PRO A 177 5.84 18.62 -15.76
C PRO A 177 4.92 18.00 -16.81
N ASN A 178 3.74 18.62 -17.01
CA ASN A 178 2.73 18.21 -17.98
C ASN A 178 2.12 16.81 -17.77
N VAL A 179 2.27 16.22 -16.57
CA VAL A 179 1.71 14.92 -16.23
C VAL A 179 0.64 15.06 -15.15
N LYS A 180 -0.59 14.64 -15.47
CA LYS A 180 -1.67 14.50 -14.48
C LYS A 180 -1.67 13.06 -13.98
N ILE A 181 -1.16 12.84 -12.75
CA ILE A 181 -1.06 11.53 -12.13
C ILE A 181 -1.36 11.61 -10.65
N ILE A 182 -1.87 10.52 -10.08
CA ILE A 182 -2.13 10.43 -8.64
C ILE A 182 -0.80 10.28 -7.90
N HIS A 183 -0.57 11.09 -6.87
CA HIS A 183 0.57 10.96 -5.97
C HIS A 183 0.16 10.23 -4.70
N ASP A 184 0.61 8.98 -4.56
CA ASP A 184 0.41 8.16 -3.36
C ASP A 184 1.64 8.22 -2.46
N TYR A 185 1.43 8.38 -1.15
CA TYR A 185 2.49 8.54 -0.18
C TYR A 185 2.45 7.43 0.85
N ASN A 186 3.50 6.62 0.89
CA ASN A 186 3.72 5.60 1.89
C ASN A 186 4.65 6.11 2.98
N TYR A 187 4.14 6.23 4.19
CA TYR A 187 4.90 6.70 5.34
C TYR A 187 5.73 5.58 5.95
N MET A 188 7.00 5.88 6.30
CA MET A 188 7.90 4.91 6.90
C MET A 188 7.44 4.46 8.28
N TYR A 189 7.20 3.16 8.41
CA TYR A 189 6.79 2.52 9.64
C TYR A 189 7.96 1.89 10.40
N PRO A 190 7.91 1.86 11.74
CA PRO A 190 8.92 1.20 12.57
C PRO A 190 8.74 -0.32 12.55
N ILE A 191 9.15 -0.96 11.46
CA ILE A 191 9.15 -2.43 11.37
C ILE A 191 10.42 -3.03 12.00
N LYS A 192 10.34 -4.29 12.44
CA LYS A 192 11.45 -4.97 13.15
C LYS A 192 12.78 -4.91 12.40
N THR A 193 12.74 -5.04 11.09
CA THR A 193 13.95 -5.03 10.24
C THR A 193 14.58 -3.65 10.06
N LEU A 194 13.87 -2.58 10.39
CA LEU A 194 14.29 -1.18 10.19
C LEU A 194 14.29 -0.36 11.49
N SER A 195 14.21 -1.00 12.65
CA SER A 195 13.99 -0.34 13.95
C SER A 195 14.96 0.80 14.28
N ASN A 196 16.20 0.74 13.76
CA ASN A 196 17.24 1.76 13.98
C ASN A 196 17.56 2.56 12.70
N SER A 197 16.67 2.56 11.73
CA SER A 197 16.90 3.24 10.48
C SER A 197 16.75 4.75 10.63
N LYS A 198 17.70 5.51 10.07
CA LYS A 198 17.60 6.98 9.94
C LYS A 198 16.40 7.44 9.09
N PHE A 199 15.75 6.53 8.41
CA PHE A 199 14.56 6.80 7.59
C PHE A 199 13.27 6.79 8.41
N LEU A 200 13.25 6.25 9.63
CA LEU A 200 12.05 6.27 10.46
C LEU A 200 11.65 7.70 10.82
N LEU A 201 10.35 7.98 10.74
CA LEU A 201 9.81 9.28 11.10
C LEU A 201 10.06 9.60 12.58
N THR A 202 10.60 10.80 12.82
CA THR A 202 10.72 11.38 14.17
C THR A 202 9.36 11.86 14.68
N ASN A 203 9.27 12.19 15.97
CA ASN A 203 8.06 12.79 16.55
C ASN A 203 7.68 14.09 15.86
N GLU A 204 8.66 14.96 15.57
CA GLU A 204 8.46 16.22 14.83
C GLU A 204 7.89 15.96 13.44
N ALA A 205 8.50 15.07 12.67
CA ALA A 205 8.02 14.68 11.35
C ALA A 205 6.58 14.11 11.44
N GLY A 206 6.32 13.29 12.47
CA GLY A 206 5.00 12.73 12.72
C GLY A 206 3.93 13.77 13.00
N ASP A 207 4.25 14.84 13.74
CA ASP A 207 3.30 15.94 14.00
C ASP A 207 3.00 16.72 12.73
N ILE A 208 4.02 17.14 12.00
CA ILE A 208 3.87 17.90 10.75
C ILE A 208 3.01 17.13 9.74
N LEU A 209 3.33 15.86 9.50
CA LEU A 209 2.60 15.03 8.54
C LEU A 209 1.16 14.74 9.00
N ALA A 210 0.92 14.61 10.31
CA ALA A 210 -0.42 14.40 10.84
C ALA A 210 -1.29 15.66 10.73
N ASP A 211 -0.72 16.85 10.94
CA ASP A 211 -1.42 18.12 10.73
C ASP A 211 -1.75 18.34 9.25
N GLU A 212 -0.82 18.03 8.37
CA GLU A 212 -1.02 18.08 6.93
C GLU A 212 -2.14 17.13 6.46
N MET A 213 -2.15 15.89 6.96
CA MET A 213 -3.19 14.92 6.65
C MET A 213 -4.56 15.40 7.11
N ALA A 214 -4.67 15.96 8.32
CA ALA A 214 -5.91 16.53 8.82
C ALA A 214 -6.39 17.71 7.97
N ALA A 215 -5.48 18.56 7.51
CA ALA A 215 -5.80 19.67 6.61
C ALA A 215 -6.33 19.19 5.25
N HIS A 216 -5.73 18.15 4.67
CA HIS A 216 -6.23 17.53 3.44
C HIS A 216 -7.64 16.97 3.62
N ILE A 217 -7.89 16.22 4.69
CA ILE A 217 -9.21 15.65 4.98
C ILE A 217 -10.24 16.76 5.20
N LYS A 218 -9.91 17.79 5.96
CA LYS A 218 -10.78 18.96 6.13
C LYS A 218 -11.15 19.56 4.79
N SER A 219 -10.18 19.80 3.93
CA SER A 219 -10.41 20.37 2.60
C SER A 219 -11.27 19.46 1.71
N ILE A 220 -11.06 18.13 1.73
CA ILE A 220 -11.92 17.17 1.02
C ILE A 220 -13.39 17.31 1.48
N LEU A 221 -13.62 17.39 2.79
CA LEU A 221 -14.96 17.45 3.38
C LEU A 221 -15.67 18.78 3.19
N THR A 222 -14.93 19.88 2.98
CA THR A 222 -15.48 21.24 2.81
C THR A 222 -15.49 21.71 1.36
N THR A 223 -15.08 20.88 0.41
CA THR A 223 -15.16 21.21 -1.02
C THR A 223 -16.59 21.01 -1.52
N ASP A 224 -17.17 22.03 -2.12
CA ASP A 224 -18.54 21.99 -2.65
C ASP A 224 -18.63 21.12 -3.91
N ASN A 225 -19.52 20.12 -3.88
CA ASN A 225 -19.84 19.24 -5.00
C ASN A 225 -18.63 18.72 -5.84
N PRO A 226 -17.59 18.19 -5.19
CA PRO A 226 -16.41 17.76 -5.91
C PRO A 226 -16.67 16.44 -6.64
N SER A 227 -16.04 16.29 -7.82
CA SER A 227 -15.93 14.97 -8.42
C SER A 227 -14.83 14.14 -7.71
N ALA A 228 -14.99 12.81 -7.66
CA ALA A 228 -13.95 11.93 -7.14
C ALA A 228 -12.64 12.11 -7.92
N GLU A 229 -12.73 12.28 -9.24
CA GLU A 229 -11.58 12.46 -10.09
C GLU A 229 -10.79 13.72 -9.75
N ASP A 230 -11.45 14.87 -9.55
CA ASP A 230 -10.75 16.12 -9.21
C ASP A 230 -10.04 16.03 -7.87
N LEU A 231 -10.67 15.38 -6.89
CA LEU A 231 -10.11 15.25 -5.57
C LEU A 231 -8.87 14.33 -5.52
N VAL A 232 -8.86 13.21 -6.27
CA VAL A 232 -7.74 12.25 -6.22
C VAL A 232 -6.45 12.78 -6.85
N TYR A 233 -6.56 13.75 -7.75
CA TYR A 233 -5.37 14.42 -8.27
C TYR A 233 -4.88 15.57 -7.36
N LYS A 234 -5.73 16.06 -6.48
CA LYS A 234 -5.41 17.16 -5.58
C LYS A 234 -4.93 16.69 -4.22
N TYR A 235 -5.45 15.56 -3.74
CA TYR A 235 -5.16 15.05 -2.41
C TYR A 235 -4.61 13.61 -2.47
N PRO A 236 -3.69 13.24 -1.56
CA PRO A 236 -3.08 11.92 -1.60
C PRO A 236 -4.10 10.82 -1.25
N PRO A 237 -4.03 9.63 -1.87
CA PRO A 237 -4.84 8.46 -1.53
C PRO A 237 -4.89 8.14 -0.04
N ALA A 238 -3.78 8.34 0.68
CA ALA A 238 -3.71 8.16 2.12
C ALA A 238 -4.76 8.97 2.90
N ALA A 239 -5.12 10.18 2.44
CA ALA A 239 -6.17 10.99 3.09
C ALA A 239 -7.55 10.33 2.99
N PHE A 240 -7.89 9.77 1.84
CA PHE A 240 -9.16 9.06 1.62
C PHE A 240 -9.21 7.74 2.39
N ILE A 241 -8.11 6.99 2.38
CA ILE A 241 -8.00 5.74 3.14
C ILE A 241 -8.21 6.01 4.63
N MET A 242 -7.53 7.03 5.16
CA MET A 242 -7.65 7.44 6.56
C MET A 242 -9.07 7.89 6.90
N LEU A 243 -9.66 8.77 6.08
CA LEU A 243 -11.04 9.22 6.26
C LEU A 243 -12.01 8.04 6.28
N ASN A 244 -11.89 7.10 5.33
CA ASN A 244 -12.72 5.90 5.28
C ASN A 244 -12.56 5.02 6.53
N GLN A 245 -11.33 4.88 7.06
CA GLN A 245 -11.07 4.12 8.28
C GLN A 245 -11.71 4.76 9.51
N VAL A 246 -11.56 6.07 9.68
CA VAL A 246 -12.15 6.78 10.84
C VAL A 246 -13.67 6.84 10.74
N LEU A 247 -14.23 7.01 9.55
CA LEU A 247 -15.69 6.91 9.33
C LEU A 247 -16.22 5.52 9.70
N LYS A 248 -15.53 4.45 9.29
CA LYS A 248 -15.87 3.08 9.70
C LYS A 248 -15.86 2.91 11.21
N LEU A 249 -14.86 3.46 11.88
CA LEU A 249 -14.78 3.42 13.34
C LEU A 249 -15.96 4.14 14.01
N LYS A 250 -16.32 5.32 13.52
CA LYS A 250 -17.45 6.10 14.06
C LYS A 250 -18.80 5.41 13.85
N LEU A 251 -19.02 4.81 12.68
CA LEU A 251 -20.29 4.16 12.34
C LEU A 251 -20.47 2.81 13.04
N ASN A 252 -19.40 2.02 13.13
CA ASN A 252 -19.47 0.64 13.64
C ASN A 252 -18.99 0.50 15.09
N GLY A 253 -18.42 1.56 15.66
CA GLY A 253 -17.76 1.51 16.96
C GLY A 253 -16.44 0.74 16.96
N PRO A 254 -15.75 0.69 18.09
CA PRO A 254 -14.49 -0.04 18.21
C PRO A 254 -14.75 -1.55 18.20
N TRP A 255 -13.98 -2.28 17.38
CA TRP A 255 -14.01 -3.73 17.42
C TRP A 255 -13.45 -4.25 18.74
N LYS A 256 -14.10 -5.27 19.28
CA LYS A 256 -13.63 -5.97 20.47
C LYS A 256 -12.68 -7.08 20.02
N PHE A 257 -11.39 -6.91 20.26
CA PHE A 257 -10.39 -7.92 19.98
C PHE A 257 -10.19 -8.85 21.18
N LYS A 258 -9.99 -10.14 20.89
CA LYS A 258 -9.61 -11.14 21.89
C LYS A 258 -8.09 -11.27 21.95
N LEU A 259 -7.53 -11.35 23.14
CA LEU A 259 -6.07 -11.45 23.35
C LEU A 259 -5.52 -12.85 23.07
N ASP A 260 -6.35 -13.86 23.26
CA ASP A 260 -6.06 -15.28 23.11
C ASP A 260 -6.28 -15.82 21.69
N VAL A 261 -6.76 -14.98 20.79
CA VAL A 261 -7.02 -15.35 19.39
C VAL A 261 -6.05 -14.59 18.48
N PRO A 262 -5.40 -15.26 17.51
CA PRO A 262 -4.50 -14.59 16.57
C PRO A 262 -5.18 -13.44 15.82
N LEU A 263 -4.46 -12.32 15.63
CA LEU A 263 -4.97 -11.17 14.89
C LEU A 263 -5.37 -11.53 13.45
N SER A 264 -4.68 -12.48 12.85
CA SER A 264 -4.98 -13.00 11.52
C SER A 264 -6.41 -13.54 11.41
N GLU A 265 -6.88 -14.23 12.44
CA GLU A 265 -8.24 -14.79 12.50
C GLU A 265 -9.29 -13.70 12.74
N GLN A 266 -8.94 -12.68 13.52
CA GLN A 266 -9.86 -11.60 13.90
C GLN A 266 -9.97 -10.50 12.84
N THR A 267 -8.94 -10.28 12.04
CA THR A 267 -8.84 -9.14 11.11
C THR A 267 -8.81 -9.53 9.65
N GLY A 268 -8.68 -10.83 9.35
CA GLY A 268 -8.47 -11.29 7.98
C GLY A 268 -7.18 -10.75 7.34
N CYS A 269 -6.17 -10.40 8.15
CA CYS A 269 -4.89 -9.86 7.67
C CYS A 269 -3.98 -10.92 7.02
N ILE A 270 -4.51 -12.08 6.71
CA ILE A 270 -3.81 -13.14 6.02
C ILE A 270 -3.92 -12.90 4.52
N GLY A 271 -2.79 -12.82 3.86
CA GLY A 271 -2.69 -12.96 2.41
C GLY A 271 -2.51 -14.42 2.03
N THR A 272 -2.59 -14.68 0.75
CA THR A 272 -2.33 -16.00 0.20
C THR A 272 -1.21 -15.88 -0.82
N ASP A 273 -0.20 -16.75 -0.74
CA ASP A 273 0.78 -16.84 -1.81
C ASP A 273 0.16 -17.46 -3.07
N ILE A 274 0.89 -17.40 -4.17
CA ILE A 274 0.40 -17.95 -5.45
C ILE A 274 0.27 -19.47 -5.45
N TYR A 275 0.75 -20.16 -4.41
CA TYR A 275 0.59 -21.60 -4.22
C TYR A 275 -0.58 -21.95 -3.31
N GLY A 276 -1.32 -20.94 -2.82
CA GLY A 276 -2.47 -21.12 -1.95
C GLY A 276 -2.14 -21.21 -0.46
N ASN A 277 -0.88 -21.03 -0.05
CA ASN A 277 -0.50 -21.02 1.35
C ASN A 277 -0.88 -19.69 2.01
N SER A 278 -1.40 -19.76 3.22
CA SER A 278 -1.67 -18.56 4.02
C SER A 278 -0.38 -17.94 4.53
N ILE A 279 -0.17 -16.67 4.24
CA ILE A 279 0.98 -15.91 4.70
C ILE A 279 0.53 -14.64 5.42
N CYS A 280 1.42 -14.04 6.21
CA CYS A 280 1.14 -12.77 6.85
C CYS A 280 0.82 -11.69 5.80
N GLY A 281 -0.36 -11.08 5.90
CA GLY A 281 -0.84 -10.06 4.96
C GLY A 281 0.01 -8.79 4.87
N LYS A 282 1.04 -8.67 5.72
CA LYS A 282 2.05 -7.61 5.64
C LYS A 282 3.34 -8.07 4.95
N GLY A 283 3.39 -9.31 4.43
CA GLY A 283 4.57 -9.86 3.74
C GLY A 283 5.79 -10.10 4.63
N TYR A 284 5.60 -10.18 5.94
CA TYR A 284 6.67 -10.45 6.89
C TYR A 284 6.81 -11.95 7.14
N GLU A 285 8.05 -12.41 7.34
CA GLU A 285 8.34 -13.75 7.85
C GLU A 285 7.90 -13.84 9.32
N MET A 286 6.62 -14.10 9.53
CA MET A 286 6.06 -14.33 10.85
C MET A 286 5.40 -15.70 10.89
N ASN A 287 5.64 -16.43 11.95
CA ASN A 287 4.85 -17.60 12.26
C ASN A 287 3.45 -17.14 12.70
N ILE A 288 2.51 -17.14 11.76
CA ILE A 288 1.15 -16.63 11.98
C ILE A 288 0.50 -17.26 13.22
N LYS A 289 0.77 -18.52 13.50
CA LYS A 289 0.20 -19.23 14.65
C LYS A 289 0.80 -18.77 15.99
N ASN A 290 2.10 -18.43 16.02
CA ASN A 290 2.81 -18.17 17.27
C ASN A 290 3.07 -16.67 17.53
N ASP A 291 3.12 -15.84 16.48
CA ASP A 291 3.62 -14.46 16.59
C ASP A 291 2.56 -13.39 16.36
N CYS A 292 1.35 -13.75 15.89
CA CYS A 292 0.35 -12.79 15.44
C CYS A 292 -0.74 -12.51 16.49
N TYR A 293 -0.34 -12.23 17.73
CA TYR A 293 -1.26 -11.89 18.82
C TYR A 293 -1.29 -10.39 19.11
N LEU A 294 -2.43 -9.92 19.60
CA LEU A 294 -2.59 -8.55 20.04
C LEU A 294 -1.71 -8.27 21.27
N ASN A 295 -1.03 -7.13 21.24
CA ASN A 295 -0.30 -6.66 22.41
C ASN A 295 -1.28 -6.11 23.46
N ASN A 296 -1.11 -6.52 24.73
CA ASN A 296 -1.94 -6.09 25.87
C ASN A 296 -2.00 -4.55 26.00
N ALA A 297 -0.91 -3.85 25.68
CA ALA A 297 -0.87 -2.39 25.72
C ALA A 297 -1.82 -1.72 24.72
N CYS A 298 -2.33 -2.45 23.73
CA CYS A 298 -3.28 -1.96 22.75
C CYS A 298 -4.75 -2.19 23.13
N ALA A 299 -5.03 -3.03 24.14
CA ALA A 299 -6.39 -3.51 24.45
C ALA A 299 -7.40 -2.40 24.76
N GLY A 300 -6.99 -1.27 25.33
CA GLY A 300 -7.83 -0.12 25.64
C GLY A 300 -7.78 1.03 24.62
N CYS A 301 -7.11 0.86 23.49
CA CYS A 301 -6.95 1.93 22.51
C CYS A 301 -8.22 2.12 21.66
N LYS A 302 -8.77 3.34 21.61
CA LYS A 302 -9.96 3.68 20.80
C LYS A 302 -9.74 3.46 19.29
N PHE A 303 -8.50 3.50 18.80
CA PHE A 303 -8.15 3.31 17.40
C PHE A 303 -7.72 1.90 17.06
N LEU A 304 -7.81 0.94 17.99
CA LEU A 304 -7.29 -0.40 17.81
C LEU A 304 -7.78 -1.07 16.52
N SER A 305 -9.06 -0.91 16.18
CA SER A 305 -9.67 -1.56 15.02
C SER A 305 -9.07 -1.12 13.68
N ILE A 306 -8.62 0.13 13.59
CA ILE A 306 -8.07 0.73 12.38
C ILE A 306 -6.55 0.87 12.40
N CYS A 307 -5.91 0.72 13.58
CA CYS A 307 -4.47 0.92 13.74
C CYS A 307 -3.67 -0.22 13.11
N GLU A 308 -2.78 0.11 12.19
CA GLU A 308 -1.86 -0.87 11.62
C GLU A 308 -0.78 -1.33 12.60
N TYR A 309 -0.41 -0.49 13.59
CA TYR A 309 0.61 -0.81 14.59
C TYR A 309 0.19 -1.86 15.62
N LYS A 310 -1.07 -2.30 15.61
CA LYS A 310 -1.49 -3.45 16.41
C LYS A 310 -0.75 -4.73 16.04
N CYS A 311 -0.26 -4.82 14.79
CA CYS A 311 0.48 -5.98 14.30
C CYS A 311 1.83 -6.10 15.01
N PRO A 312 2.22 -7.29 15.51
CA PRO A 312 3.52 -7.52 16.16
C PRO A 312 4.74 -7.33 15.26
N ALA A 313 4.55 -7.28 13.92
CA ALA A 313 5.63 -6.97 12.98
C ALA A 313 6.19 -5.55 13.18
N PHE A 314 5.40 -4.63 13.74
CA PHE A 314 5.88 -3.29 14.05
C PHE A 314 6.66 -3.29 15.38
N ASN A 315 7.92 -2.88 15.30
CA ASN A 315 8.83 -2.82 16.43
C ASN A 315 8.94 -1.38 16.97
N PHE A 316 8.04 -1.01 17.88
CA PHE A 316 8.14 0.25 18.59
C PHE A 316 7.69 0.08 20.05
N ASN A 317 8.15 1.00 20.91
CA ASN A 317 7.71 1.00 22.30
C ASN A 317 6.25 1.45 22.40
N ARG A 318 5.36 0.51 22.72
CA ARG A 318 3.91 0.75 22.74
C ARG A 318 3.45 1.65 23.90
N SER A 319 4.29 1.85 24.90
CA SER A 319 4.01 2.83 25.97
C SER A 319 4.01 4.26 25.43
N HIS A 320 4.70 4.51 24.30
CA HIS A 320 4.76 5.80 23.61
C HIS A 320 3.93 5.82 22.31
N CYS A 321 2.91 4.96 22.22
CA CYS A 321 2.06 4.86 21.02
C CYS A 321 1.46 6.20 20.62
N LYS A 322 1.07 7.04 21.60
CA LYS A 322 0.48 8.36 21.37
C LYS A 322 1.43 9.34 20.65
N ASP A 323 2.73 9.09 20.72
CA ASP A 323 3.76 9.90 20.05
C ASP A 323 3.98 9.45 18.60
N THR A 324 3.41 8.32 18.17
CA THR A 324 3.58 7.83 16.81
C THR A 324 2.77 8.63 15.80
N PHE A 325 3.31 8.77 14.59
CA PHE A 325 2.63 9.40 13.46
C PHE A 325 1.20 8.85 13.25
N MET A 326 1.03 7.53 13.26
CA MET A 326 -0.29 6.91 13.03
C MET A 326 -1.31 7.29 14.10
N TYR A 327 -0.95 7.25 15.39
CA TYR A 327 -1.86 7.66 16.45
C TYR A 327 -2.23 9.13 16.35
N LYS A 328 -1.23 9.99 16.15
CA LYS A 328 -1.43 11.44 16.00
C LYS A 328 -2.37 11.76 14.85
N MET A 329 -2.18 11.08 13.72
CA MET A 329 -3.00 11.25 12.54
C MET A 329 -4.46 10.85 12.80
N TYR A 330 -4.71 9.66 13.38
CA TYR A 330 -6.06 9.23 13.73
C TYR A 330 -6.73 10.16 14.74
N ASP A 331 -6.00 10.64 15.75
CA ASP A 331 -6.53 11.53 16.77
C ASP A 331 -6.93 12.89 16.21
N ARG A 332 -6.14 13.44 15.28
CA ARG A 332 -6.49 14.70 14.60
C ARG A 332 -7.71 14.56 13.71
N VAL A 333 -7.80 13.49 12.95
CA VAL A 333 -8.96 13.23 12.06
C VAL A 333 -10.22 12.96 12.89
N ASP A 334 -10.11 12.18 13.97
CA ASP A 334 -11.24 11.92 14.88
C ASP A 334 -11.78 13.21 15.53
N LYS A 335 -10.88 14.09 15.98
CA LYS A 335 -11.25 15.41 16.49
C LYS A 335 -11.91 16.27 15.40
N LEU A 336 -11.34 16.33 14.21
CA LEU A 336 -11.91 17.07 13.07
C LEU A 336 -13.37 16.64 12.82
N LEU A 337 -13.62 15.33 12.73
CA LEU A 337 -14.95 14.78 12.48
C LEU A 337 -15.93 14.92 13.69
N ALA A 338 -15.45 15.31 14.86
CA ALA A 338 -16.30 15.58 16.01
C ALA A 338 -16.91 17.02 15.98
N PHE A 339 -16.32 17.93 15.19
CA PHE A 339 -16.75 19.31 15.02
C PHE A 339 -17.55 19.54 13.73
N MET A 340 -17.66 18.55 12.87
CA MET A 340 -18.48 18.55 11.64
C MET A 340 -19.80 17.81 11.87
#